data_a14835b4e8402eeb4cbbb514792e5bb1
#
_entry.id   a14835b4e8402eeb4cbbb514792e5bb1
#
_cell.length_a   1.000
_cell.length_b   1.000
_cell.length_c   1.000
_cell.angle_alpha   90.00
_cell.angle_beta   90.00
_cell.angle_gamma   90.00
#
_symmetry.space_group_name_H-M   'P 1'
#
loop_
_entity.id
_entity.type
_entity.pdbx_description
1 polymer ?
#
loop_
_entity_poly.entity_id
_entity_poly.type
_entity_poly.pdbx_seq_one_letter_code
_entity_poly.pdbx_strand_id
1 'polypeptide(L)' 'MSQKIKSIPDALSNFDHLPESAYIRLPVMVGLFGLSAASIWRGVKNHSIPSPVKLTERTTAWNVRLVREALAAKMGGGV' A
#
# COMPACT_ATOMS: atom_id res chain seq x y z
N MET A 1 -13.92 7.10 22.50
CA MET A 1 -13.67 7.24 21.96
C MET A 1 -13.49 7.33 21.01
N SER A 2 -13.55 7.25 20.90
CA SER A 2 -13.33 7.39 20.08
C SER A 2 -13.30 7.30 19.12
N GLN A 3 -13.26 7.21 18.84
CA GLN A 3 -13.14 7.16 18.06
C GLN A 3 -13.09 7.17 17.11
N LYS A 4 -13.15 7.18 17.06
CA LYS A 4 -13.19 7.15 16.21
C LYS A 4 -12.84 7.44 15.13
N ILE A 5 -12.58 7.92 15.13
CA ILE A 5 -12.02 8.15 14.03
C ILE A 5 -11.23 7.16 13.47
N LYS A 6 -11.42 6.68 12.62
CA LYS A 6 -10.83 5.68 12.10
C LYS A 6 -10.51 5.90 10.78
N SER A 7 -10.27 6.94 10.33
CA SER A 7 -9.97 7.23 8.97
C SER A 7 -8.57 6.78 8.55
N ILE A 8 -7.68 6.55 9.49
CA ILE A 8 -6.33 6.11 9.17
C ILE A 8 -6.12 4.68 9.64
N PRO A 9 -5.90 3.73 8.70
CA PRO A 9 -5.62 2.36 9.11
C PRO A 9 -4.37 2.27 9.97
N ASP A 10 -4.38 1.37 10.95
CA ASP A 10 -3.23 1.17 11.81
C ASP A 10 -1.97 0.82 11.01
N ALA A 11 -2.12 0.01 9.98
CA ALA A 11 -0.97 -0.38 9.17
C ALA A 11 -0.35 0.82 8.47
N LEU A 12 -1.14 1.84 8.14
CA LEU A 12 -0.60 3.04 7.52
C LEU A 12 0.24 3.82 8.51
N SER A 13 -0.27 4.04 9.73
CA SER A 13 0.48 4.81 10.70
C SER A 13 1.70 4.07 11.21
N ASN A 14 1.73 2.74 11.11
CA ASN A 14 2.85 1.92 11.55
C ASN A 14 3.68 1.38 10.41
N PHE A 15 3.48 1.87 9.20
CA PHE A 15 4.10 1.25 8.03
C PHE A 15 5.61 1.12 8.15
N ASP A 16 6.28 2.13 8.69
CA ASP A 16 7.73 2.11 8.78
C ASP A 16 8.22 1.04 9.74
N HIS A 17 7.36 0.52 10.60
CA HIS A 17 7.72 -0.49 11.58
C HIS A 17 7.27 -1.88 11.19
N LEU A 18 6.57 -2.04 10.07
CA LEU A 18 6.12 -3.35 9.64
C LEU A 18 7.31 -4.17 9.12
N PRO A 19 7.33 -5.48 9.41
CA PRO A 19 8.37 -6.33 8.81
C PRO A 19 8.16 -6.44 7.32
N GLU A 20 9.24 -6.71 6.61
CA GLU A 20 9.17 -6.79 5.14
C GLU A 20 8.32 -7.97 4.66
N SER A 21 8.10 -8.94 5.53
CA SER A 21 7.25 -10.09 5.17
C SER A 21 5.77 -9.83 5.36
N ALA A 22 5.41 -8.68 5.90
CA ALA A 22 4.00 -8.35 6.14
C ALA A 22 3.29 -7.97 4.84
N TYR A 23 1.97 -7.91 4.92
CA TYR A 23 1.14 -7.52 3.78
C TYR A 23 0.19 -6.41 4.19
N ILE A 24 -0.12 -5.53 3.25
CA ILE A 24 -1.03 -4.42 3.49
C ILE A 24 -2.14 -4.42 2.45
N ARG A 25 -3.27 -3.86 2.82
CA ARG A 25 -4.46 -3.84 2.00
C ARG A 25 -4.60 -2.52 1.25
N LEU A 26 -5.59 -2.45 0.37
CA LEU A 26 -5.79 -1.28 -0.49
C LEU A 26 -5.90 0.06 0.26
N PRO A 27 -6.65 0.16 1.36
CA PRO A 27 -6.72 1.46 2.05
C PRO A 27 -5.36 1.98 2.46
N VAL A 28 -4.44 1.09 2.85
CA VAL A 28 -3.09 1.50 3.21
C VAL A 28 -2.33 1.96 1.97
N MET A 29 -2.51 1.25 0.84
CA MET A 29 -1.89 1.65 -0.42
C MET A 29 -2.33 3.05 -0.82
N VAL A 30 -3.62 3.33 -0.70
CA VAL A 30 -4.15 4.65 -1.02
C VAL A 30 -3.45 5.72 -0.17
N GLY A 31 -3.30 5.46 1.12
CA GLY A 31 -2.63 6.41 2.00
C GLY A 31 -1.16 6.58 1.70
N LEU A 32 -0.47 5.47 1.42
CA LEU A 32 0.97 5.53 1.18
C LEU A 32 1.31 6.26 -0.12
N PHE A 33 0.55 5.99 -1.17
CA PHE A 33 0.85 6.58 -2.48
C PHE A 33 0.14 7.89 -2.70
N GLY A 34 -0.84 8.23 -1.88
CA GLY A 34 -1.59 9.46 -2.07
C GLY A 34 -2.44 9.45 -3.33
N LEU A 35 -2.89 8.28 -3.74
CA LEU A 35 -3.66 8.10 -4.97
C LEU A 35 -5.00 7.49 -4.65
N SER A 36 -5.98 7.71 -5.52
CA SER A 36 -7.26 7.04 -5.38
C SER A 36 -7.12 5.55 -5.63
N ALA A 37 -8.12 4.78 -5.20
CA ALA A 37 -8.09 3.34 -5.46
C ALA A 37 -7.99 3.04 -6.95
N ALA A 38 -8.73 3.78 -7.77
CA ALA A 38 -8.67 3.57 -9.22
C ALA A 38 -7.27 3.80 -9.76
N SER A 39 -6.58 4.82 -9.24
CA SER A 39 -5.22 5.11 -9.68
C SER A 39 -4.24 4.03 -9.23
N ILE A 40 -4.46 3.46 -8.01
CA ILE A 40 -3.64 2.34 -7.56
C ILE A 40 -3.77 1.17 -8.53
N TRP A 41 -5.00 0.81 -8.91
CA TRP A 41 -5.20 -0.30 -9.84
C TRP A 41 -4.63 -0.01 -11.22
N ARG A 42 -4.71 1.24 -11.67
CA ARG A 42 -4.08 1.61 -12.92
C ARG A 42 -2.58 1.44 -12.86
N GLY A 43 -1.99 1.82 -11.71
CA GLY A 43 -0.55 1.65 -11.52
C GLY A 43 -0.13 0.19 -11.52
N VAL A 44 -0.95 -0.68 -10.95
CA VAL A 44 -0.69 -2.12 -11.00
C VAL A 44 -0.71 -2.60 -12.44
N LYS A 45 -1.67 -2.11 -13.22
CA LYS A 45 -1.82 -2.55 -14.60
C LYS A 45 -0.64 -2.11 -15.46
N ASN A 46 -0.12 -0.92 -15.24
CA ASN A 46 0.99 -0.42 -16.05
C ASN A 46 2.35 -0.66 -15.39
N HIS A 47 2.37 -1.45 -14.33
CA HIS A 47 3.59 -1.90 -13.66
C HIS A 47 4.35 -0.82 -12.90
N SER A 48 3.73 0.31 -12.62
CA SER A 48 4.35 1.33 -11.77
C SER A 48 4.13 1.04 -10.30
N ILE A 49 3.20 0.13 -9.98
CA ILE A 49 2.92 -0.31 -8.63
C ILE A 49 2.99 -1.84 -8.64
N PRO A 50 3.62 -2.47 -7.63
CA PRO A 50 3.72 -3.93 -7.64
C PRO A 50 2.36 -4.60 -7.64
N SER A 51 2.31 -5.80 -8.20
CA SER A 51 1.07 -6.56 -8.25
C SER A 51 0.75 -7.13 -6.87
N PRO A 52 -0.51 -7.11 -6.49
CA PRO A 52 -0.89 -7.73 -5.22
C PRO A 52 -0.97 -9.23 -5.34
N VAL A 53 -1.09 -9.89 -4.19
CA VAL A 53 -1.34 -11.32 -4.15
C VAL A 53 -2.67 -11.55 -3.45
N LYS A 54 -3.29 -12.67 -3.75
CA LYS A 54 -4.53 -13.07 -3.09
C LYS A 54 -4.17 -13.93 -1.89
N LEU A 55 -4.36 -13.38 -0.70
CA LEU A 55 -4.11 -14.12 0.52
C LEU A 55 -5.23 -15.13 0.76
N THR A 56 -6.45 -14.77 0.41
CA THR A 56 -7.60 -15.67 0.42
C THR A 56 -8.43 -15.33 -0.79
N GLU A 57 -9.53 -16.04 -0.98
CA GLU A 57 -10.39 -15.78 -2.12
C GLU A 57 -10.89 -14.34 -2.15
N ARG A 58 -11.00 -13.70 -1.00
CA ARG A 58 -11.57 -12.35 -0.94
C ARG A 58 -10.60 -11.31 -0.43
N THR A 59 -9.36 -11.71 -0.18
CA THR A 59 -8.39 -10.79 0.40
C THR A 59 -7.21 -10.64 -0.54
N THR A 60 -7.04 -9.43 -1.04
CA THR A 60 -5.92 -9.06 -1.89
C THR A 60 -5.04 -8.10 -1.10
N ALA A 61 -3.73 -8.31 -1.14
CA ALA A 61 -2.81 -7.49 -0.36
C ALA A 61 -1.48 -7.39 -1.06
N TRP A 62 -0.68 -6.40 -0.65
CA TRP A 62 0.63 -6.13 -1.24
C TRP A 62 1.71 -6.42 -0.21
N ASN A 63 2.79 -7.02 -0.65
CA ASN A 63 3.95 -7.29 0.21
C ASN A 63 4.65 -5.99 0.58
N VAL A 64 4.96 -5.82 1.86
CA VAL A 64 5.53 -4.57 2.36
C VAL A 64 6.88 -4.26 1.70
N ARG A 65 7.74 -5.27 1.53
CA ARG A 65 9.05 -5.02 0.93
C ARG A 65 8.92 -4.46 -0.49
N LEU A 66 8.03 -5.05 -1.28
CA LEU A 66 7.84 -4.58 -2.65
C LEU A 66 7.26 -3.19 -2.68
N VAL A 67 6.36 -2.89 -1.74
CA VAL A 67 5.77 -1.55 -1.67
C VAL A 67 6.84 -0.53 -1.28
N ARG A 68 7.70 -0.87 -0.33
CA ARG A 68 8.79 0.05 0.03
C ARG A 68 9.72 0.32 -1.14
N GLU A 69 10.02 -0.71 -1.91
CA GLU A 69 10.86 -0.54 -3.10
C GLU A 69 10.21 0.38 -4.11
N ALA A 70 8.90 0.22 -4.31
CA ALA A 70 8.18 1.06 -5.25
C ALA A 70 8.13 2.51 -4.80
N LEU A 71 7.91 2.74 -3.50
CA LEU A 71 7.90 4.09 -2.96
C LEU A 71 9.26 4.74 -3.09
N ALA A 72 10.32 4.00 -2.81
CA ALA A 72 11.68 4.53 -2.93
C ALA A 72 12.01 4.87 -4.38
N ALA A 73 11.57 4.05 -5.31
CA ALA A 73 11.81 4.30 -6.72
C ALA A 73 11.12 5.58 -7.17
N LYS A 74 9.90 5.83 -6.67
CA LYS A 74 9.20 7.05 -7.04
C LYS A 74 9.88 8.27 -6.47
N MET A 75 10.39 8.18 -5.26
CA MET A 75 11.11 9.30 -4.67
C MET A 75 12.39 9.61 -5.43
N GLY A 76 13.15 8.58 -5.74
CA GLY A 76 14.42 8.77 -6.43
C GLY A 76 14.24 9.15 -7.88
N GLY A 77 13.24 8.57 -8.53
CA GLY A 77 13.03 8.82 -9.94
C GLY A 77 12.15 10.01 -10.27
N GLY A 78 11.48 10.54 -9.28
CA GLY A 78 10.52 11.60 -9.50
C GLY A 78 11.12 12.96 -9.76
N VAL A 79 12.38 13.04 -9.71
CA VAL A 79 13.03 14.33 -9.85
C VAL A 79 13.10 14.77 -11.27
#